data_5a3b8f244af446c491e9646e42fd222f
#
_entry.id   5a3b8f244af446c491e9646e42fd222f
#
_cell.length_a   1.000
_cell.length_b   1.000
_cell.length_c   1.000
_cell.angle_alpha   90.00
_cell.angle_beta   90.00
_cell.angle_gamma   90.00
#
_symmetry.space_group_name_H-M   'P 1'
#
loop_
_entity.id
_entity.type
_entity.pdbx_description
1 polymer ?
#
loop_
_entity_poly.entity_id
_entity_poly.type
_entity_poly.pdbx_seq_one_letter_code
_entity_poly.pdbx_strand_id
1 'polypeptide(L)'
;MKQLLIITFLAFFTGGTSVQPDTTVTDSVRQATTQPVVTMISVEGSISPTTTNYIKRGIKTASEEGAEALIIQLDTPGGLLESTKNIVQQFLESDDLPIIVYVAPQGARAASAGTFITMAAHVAAMAPTTTIGAASPVQMGGGQSDTVMQKKIFNYSESFIESIANRRDRNAEWAISAVRDGESITAEEALELNVIDLIASDRDELLQNIDGRMINGDTLKTNNATIKEVPTNFAEKFLGFIMRPEVMLILTMIAIYGIIGEVTNPGAIVPGVAGV
;
A
#
# COMPACT_ATOMS: atom_id res chain seq x y z
N MET A 1 -1.22 76.15 41.62
CA MET A 1 -2.57 76.71 42.05
C MET A 1 -3.53 75.49 42.13
N LYS A 2 -4.06 75.34 43.38
CA LYS A 2 -5.37 74.76 43.72
C LYS A 2 -5.57 73.24 43.31
N GLN A 3 -6.06 72.39 44.13
CA GLN A 3 -6.40 72.24 45.56
C GLN A 3 -6.66 70.78 45.81
N LEU A 4 -6.08 70.27 46.78
CA LEU A 4 -6.38 69.29 47.81
C LEU A 4 -7.90 69.11 48.05
N LEU A 5 -8.39 67.87 48.02
CA LEU A 5 -9.55 67.48 48.80
C LEU A 5 -9.38 66.11 49.38
N ILE A 6 -9.20 66.09 50.67
CA ILE A 6 -9.24 64.89 51.54
C ILE A 6 -10.72 64.63 51.87
N ILE A 7 -11.17 63.37 51.68
CA ILE A 7 -12.37 62.92 52.40
C ILE A 7 -12.06 61.54 53.03
N THR A 8 -12.03 61.57 54.33
CA THR A 8 -11.97 60.49 55.28
C THR A 8 -13.39 59.95 55.45
N PHE A 9 -13.59 58.61 55.31
CA PHE A 9 -14.78 57.95 55.91
C PHE A 9 -14.48 56.55 56.38
N LEU A 10 -14.52 56.43 57.57
CA LEU A 10 -14.95 55.49 58.63
C LEU A 10 -15.16 54.03 58.26
N ALA A 11 -14.49 53.19 59.03
CA ALA A 11 -14.59 51.78 59.12
C ALA A 11 -15.98 51.28 59.61
N PHE A 12 -16.50 50.23 58.97
CA PHE A 12 -17.48 49.37 59.59
C PHE A 12 -17.03 47.92 59.50
N PHE A 13 -16.77 47.36 60.62
CA PHE A 13 -16.38 45.95 60.83
C PHE A 13 -17.67 45.12 60.89
N THR A 14 -17.91 44.26 59.91
CA THR A 14 -18.89 43.18 60.07
C THR A 14 -18.22 41.87 59.66
N GLY A 15 -18.19 40.95 60.59
CA GLY A 15 -17.67 39.61 60.39
C GLY A 15 -18.49 38.85 59.34
N GLY A 16 -17.79 38.27 58.41
CA GLY A 16 -18.33 37.34 57.41
C GLY A 16 -17.46 36.13 57.36
N THR A 17 -18.03 34.99 57.71
CA THR A 17 -17.49 33.63 57.64
C THR A 17 -16.84 33.36 56.28
N SER A 18 -15.58 32.99 56.33
CA SER A 18 -14.83 32.53 55.17
C SER A 18 -15.38 31.15 54.72
N VAL A 19 -16.18 31.15 53.69
CA VAL A 19 -16.46 29.96 52.90
C VAL A 19 -15.29 29.78 51.97
N GLN A 20 -14.42 28.82 52.24
CA GLN A 20 -13.44 28.33 51.24
C GLN A 20 -14.23 27.69 50.13
N PRO A 21 -14.01 28.04 48.86
CA PRO A 21 -14.46 27.21 47.77
C PRO A 21 -13.57 25.96 47.71
N ASP A 22 -14.21 24.85 47.95
CA ASP A 22 -13.67 23.50 47.72
C ASP A 22 -13.46 23.33 46.20
N THR A 23 -12.29 23.76 45.73
CA THR A 23 -11.86 23.52 44.35
C THR A 23 -11.16 22.18 44.24
N THR A 24 -11.87 21.11 44.49
CA THR A 24 -11.57 19.83 43.89
C THR A 24 -12.25 19.79 42.49
N VAL A 25 -11.81 20.67 41.60
CA VAL A 25 -11.98 20.42 40.18
C VAL A 25 -11.01 19.29 39.85
N THR A 26 -11.55 18.09 39.91
CA THR A 26 -10.91 16.92 39.31
C THR A 26 -10.74 17.23 37.85
N ASP A 27 -9.53 17.65 37.47
CA ASP A 27 -9.06 17.66 36.09
C ASP A 27 -9.03 16.21 35.60
N SER A 28 -10.19 15.64 35.38
CA SER A 28 -10.35 14.53 34.47
C SER A 28 -10.10 15.11 33.06
N VAL A 29 -8.81 15.30 32.74
CA VAL A 29 -8.34 15.34 31.37
C VAL A 29 -8.90 14.07 30.73
N ARG A 30 -10.03 14.24 30.05
CA ARG A 30 -10.57 13.30 29.12
C ARG A 30 -9.49 13.17 28.04
N GLN A 31 -8.53 12.25 28.25
CA GLN A 31 -7.76 11.70 27.14
C GLN A 31 -8.81 11.14 26.21
N ALA A 32 -9.13 11.91 25.20
CA ALA A 32 -9.78 11.37 24.03
C ALA A 32 -8.81 10.30 23.51
N THR A 33 -9.06 9.05 23.84
CA THR A 33 -8.41 7.93 23.20
C THR A 33 -8.89 7.99 21.76
N THR A 34 -8.18 8.71 20.92
CA THR A 34 -8.37 8.64 19.47
C THR A 34 -8.16 7.17 19.11
N GLN A 35 -9.22 6.55 18.60
CA GLN A 35 -9.11 5.17 18.11
C GLN A 35 -7.97 5.11 17.10
N PRO A 36 -7.11 4.10 17.15
CA PRO A 36 -6.05 3.94 16.18
C PRO A 36 -6.65 3.85 14.77
N VAL A 37 -5.97 4.43 13.81
CA VAL A 37 -6.40 4.43 12.40
C VAL A 37 -5.43 3.57 11.61
N VAL A 38 -5.96 2.69 10.77
CA VAL A 38 -5.20 1.91 9.79
C VAL A 38 -5.67 2.33 8.41
N THR A 39 -4.74 2.74 7.57
CA THR A 39 -5.04 3.07 6.17
C THR A 39 -5.06 1.79 5.33
N MET A 40 -6.02 1.69 4.41
CA MET A 40 -6.13 0.54 3.51
C MET A 40 -6.25 0.96 2.06
N ILE A 41 -5.55 0.25 1.18
CA ILE A 41 -5.70 0.32 -0.27
C ILE A 41 -5.94 -1.08 -0.84
N SER A 42 -6.65 -1.15 -1.97
CA SER A 42 -6.91 -2.41 -2.68
C SER A 42 -6.25 -2.37 -4.05
N VAL A 43 -5.39 -3.33 -4.31
CA VAL A 43 -4.65 -3.50 -5.57
C VAL A 43 -5.12 -4.79 -6.23
N GLU A 44 -5.87 -4.63 -7.31
CA GLU A 44 -6.37 -5.73 -8.13
C GLU A 44 -5.81 -5.64 -9.55
N GLY A 45 -5.42 -6.77 -10.13
CA GLY A 45 -4.93 -6.86 -11.50
C GLY A 45 -3.43 -6.62 -11.64
N SER A 46 -2.99 -6.19 -12.83
CA SER A 46 -1.56 -6.14 -13.18
C SER A 46 -0.80 -5.04 -12.45
N ILE A 47 0.42 -5.35 -12.00
CA ILE A 47 1.35 -4.38 -11.43
C ILE A 47 1.95 -3.52 -12.54
N SER A 48 1.65 -2.23 -12.49
CA SER A 48 1.93 -1.23 -13.53
C SER A 48 2.45 0.07 -12.91
N PRO A 49 2.92 1.05 -13.71
CA PRO A 49 3.27 2.37 -13.19
C PRO A 49 2.11 3.06 -12.47
N THR A 50 0.87 2.85 -12.91
CA THR A 50 -0.32 3.38 -12.23
C THR A 50 -0.48 2.76 -10.84
N THR A 51 -0.28 1.44 -10.72
CA THR A 51 -0.29 0.72 -9.44
C THR A 51 0.80 1.24 -8.51
N THR A 52 2.00 1.46 -9.03
CA THR A 52 3.13 2.06 -8.28
C THR A 52 2.76 3.43 -7.70
N ASN A 53 2.14 4.29 -8.50
CA ASN A 53 1.71 5.62 -8.06
C ASN A 53 0.58 5.55 -7.02
N TYR A 54 -0.34 4.61 -7.18
CA TYR A 54 -1.42 4.39 -6.21
C TYR A 54 -0.89 3.93 -4.85
N ILE A 55 0.04 2.97 -4.83
CA ILE A 55 0.72 2.52 -3.60
C ILE A 55 1.50 3.67 -2.97
N LYS A 56 2.26 4.44 -3.76
CA LYS A 56 2.98 5.63 -3.28
C LYS A 56 2.05 6.64 -2.62
N ARG A 57 0.88 6.88 -3.20
CA ARG A 57 -0.14 7.75 -2.62
C ARG A 57 -0.72 7.17 -1.34
N GLY A 58 -0.95 5.86 -1.28
CA GLY A 58 -1.38 5.15 -0.07
C GLY A 58 -0.38 5.33 1.09
N ILE A 59 0.90 5.10 0.84
CA ILE A 59 2.00 5.30 1.81
C ILE A 59 2.01 6.75 2.30
N LYS A 60 1.98 7.72 1.37
CA LYS A 60 1.96 9.14 1.70
C LYS A 60 0.76 9.51 2.56
N THR A 61 -0.44 9.09 2.17
CA THR A 61 -1.67 9.39 2.92
C THR A 61 -1.63 8.79 4.32
N ALA A 62 -1.21 7.53 4.46
CA ALA A 62 -1.09 6.87 5.75
C ALA A 62 -0.10 7.59 6.68
N SER A 63 1.05 7.99 6.14
CA SER A 63 2.07 8.73 6.90
C SER A 63 1.58 10.13 7.31
N GLU A 64 0.96 10.89 6.40
CA GLU A 64 0.42 12.25 6.70
C GLU A 64 -0.72 12.23 7.72
N GLU A 65 -1.48 11.16 7.78
CA GLU A 65 -2.58 10.98 8.72
C GLU A 65 -2.15 10.34 10.05
N GLY A 66 -0.89 9.95 10.17
CA GLY A 66 -0.37 9.27 11.36
C GLY A 66 -1.03 7.92 11.60
N ALA A 67 -1.30 7.17 10.53
CA ALA A 67 -1.86 5.83 10.64
C ALA A 67 -0.88 4.86 11.31
N GLU A 68 -1.41 3.93 12.11
CA GLU A 68 -0.61 2.86 12.75
C GLU A 68 0.04 1.94 11.72
N ALA A 69 -0.61 1.74 10.56
CA ALA A 69 -0.10 0.94 9.46
C ALA A 69 -0.81 1.25 8.15
N LEU A 70 -0.17 0.86 7.03
CA LEU A 70 -0.81 0.75 5.73
C LEU A 70 -1.05 -0.73 5.39
N ILE A 71 -2.31 -1.12 5.18
CA ILE A 71 -2.67 -2.43 4.64
C ILE A 71 -2.86 -2.31 3.13
N ILE A 72 -2.19 -3.18 2.39
CA ILE A 72 -2.36 -3.35 0.95
C ILE A 72 -3.03 -4.69 0.71
N GLN A 73 -4.34 -4.67 0.45
CA GLN A 73 -5.05 -5.86 -0.02
C GLN A 73 -4.64 -6.12 -1.46
N LEU A 74 -4.12 -7.33 -1.74
CA LEU A 74 -3.48 -7.66 -3.01
C LEU A 74 -4.12 -8.88 -3.67
N ASP A 75 -4.52 -8.72 -4.94
CA ASP A 75 -4.85 -9.80 -5.87
C ASP A 75 -4.26 -9.49 -7.25
N THR A 76 -3.16 -10.17 -7.59
CA THR A 76 -2.44 -9.87 -8.83
C THR A 76 -1.92 -11.13 -9.54
N PRO A 77 -2.07 -11.19 -10.87
CA PRO A 77 -1.39 -12.19 -11.70
C PRO A 77 0.10 -11.86 -11.93
N GLY A 78 0.57 -10.69 -11.49
CA GLY A 78 1.91 -10.17 -11.76
C GLY A 78 1.91 -8.84 -12.49
N GLY A 79 3.05 -8.49 -13.12
CA GLY A 79 3.16 -7.25 -13.88
C GLY A 79 4.61 -6.90 -14.24
N LEU A 80 4.87 -5.61 -14.42
CA LEU A 80 6.16 -5.13 -14.89
C LEU A 80 7.23 -5.21 -13.78
N LEU A 81 8.38 -5.78 -14.10
CA LEU A 81 9.52 -5.92 -13.18
C LEU A 81 9.97 -4.56 -12.62
N GLU A 82 10.03 -3.52 -13.45
CA GLU A 82 10.43 -2.18 -13.00
C GLU A 82 9.41 -1.58 -12.02
N SER A 83 8.10 -1.77 -12.26
CA SER A 83 7.06 -1.35 -11.31
C SER A 83 7.17 -2.11 -9.99
N THR A 84 7.44 -3.41 -10.05
CA THR A 84 7.66 -4.27 -8.87
C THR A 84 8.84 -3.77 -8.06
N LYS A 85 9.98 -3.52 -8.70
CA LYS A 85 11.19 -2.98 -8.06
C LYS A 85 10.91 -1.65 -7.36
N ASN A 86 10.22 -0.73 -8.04
CA ASN A 86 9.90 0.58 -7.49
C ASN A 86 8.96 0.47 -6.26
N ILE A 87 8.02 -0.49 -6.25
CA ILE A 87 7.15 -0.75 -5.09
C ILE A 87 7.97 -1.33 -3.93
N VAL A 88 8.78 -2.35 -4.20
CA VAL A 88 9.65 -2.96 -3.19
C VAL A 88 10.58 -1.93 -2.57
N GLN A 89 11.18 -1.06 -3.37
CA GLN A 89 12.04 0.02 -2.89
C GLN A 89 11.28 0.95 -1.93
N GLN A 90 10.06 1.36 -2.27
CA GLN A 90 9.22 2.17 -1.37
C GLN A 90 8.96 1.47 -0.03
N PHE A 91 8.75 0.16 -0.03
CA PHE A 91 8.55 -0.60 1.21
C PHE A 91 9.81 -0.68 2.07
N LEU A 92 10.97 -0.81 1.43
CA LEU A 92 12.26 -0.86 2.12
C LEU A 92 12.71 0.50 2.66
N GLU A 93 12.21 1.58 2.08
CA GLU A 93 12.47 2.98 2.51
C GLU A 93 11.43 3.49 3.54
N SER A 94 10.36 2.73 3.80
CA SER A 94 9.30 3.12 4.75
C SER A 94 9.61 2.60 6.15
N ASP A 95 10.60 3.19 6.81
CA ASP A 95 11.01 2.77 8.16
C ASP A 95 9.98 3.19 9.25
N ASP A 96 9.31 4.32 9.06
CA ASP A 96 8.40 4.91 10.05
C ASP A 96 6.93 4.43 9.91
N LEU A 97 6.59 3.79 8.79
CA LEU A 97 5.23 3.32 8.52
C LEU A 97 5.23 1.81 8.27
N PRO A 98 4.67 1.00 9.18
CA PRO A 98 4.47 -0.42 8.94
C PRO A 98 3.59 -0.68 7.71
N ILE A 99 4.10 -1.44 6.75
CA ILE A 99 3.38 -1.85 5.53
C ILE A 99 3.03 -3.33 5.65
N ILE A 100 1.74 -3.63 5.58
CA ILE A 100 1.18 -4.97 5.63
C ILE A 100 0.63 -5.30 4.25
N VAL A 101 1.07 -6.40 3.65
CA VAL A 101 0.45 -6.93 2.43
C VAL A 101 -0.44 -8.09 2.82
N TYR A 102 -1.71 -8.00 2.44
CA TYR A 102 -2.71 -9.01 2.69
C TYR A 102 -3.25 -9.56 1.36
N VAL A 103 -2.84 -10.76 1.01
CA VAL A 103 -3.32 -11.45 -0.18
C VAL A 103 -4.76 -11.91 0.06
N ALA A 104 -5.71 -11.20 -0.50
CA ALA A 104 -7.14 -11.37 -0.28
C ALA A 104 -7.95 -10.75 -1.44
N PRO A 105 -9.23 -11.12 -1.59
CA PRO A 105 -10.04 -12.04 -0.79
C PRO A 105 -9.66 -13.52 -0.99
N GLN A 106 -10.41 -14.44 -0.40
CA GLN A 106 -10.27 -15.88 -0.68
C GLN A 106 -10.30 -16.13 -2.17
N GLY A 107 -9.39 -16.98 -2.67
CA GLY A 107 -9.17 -17.23 -4.10
C GLY A 107 -8.26 -16.23 -4.81
N ALA A 108 -7.83 -15.16 -4.13
CA ALA A 108 -6.84 -14.22 -4.65
C ALA A 108 -5.45 -14.87 -4.78
N ARG A 109 -4.57 -14.19 -5.51
CA ARG A 109 -3.20 -14.65 -5.72
C ARG A 109 -2.19 -13.52 -5.66
N ALA A 110 -1.02 -13.84 -5.15
CA ALA A 110 0.17 -12.99 -5.24
C ALA A 110 1.16 -13.62 -6.22
N ALA A 111 0.81 -13.64 -7.52
CA ALA A 111 1.66 -14.27 -8.54
C ALA A 111 2.72 -13.31 -9.09
N SER A 112 3.88 -13.84 -9.47
CA SER A 112 4.97 -13.10 -10.13
C SER A 112 5.36 -11.83 -9.34
N ALA A 113 5.09 -10.63 -9.85
CA ALA A 113 5.31 -9.36 -9.13
C ALA A 113 4.71 -9.37 -7.72
N GLY A 114 3.56 -10.02 -7.53
CA GLY A 114 2.89 -10.15 -6.24
C GLY A 114 3.74 -10.86 -5.19
N THR A 115 4.50 -11.87 -5.60
CA THR A 115 5.42 -12.60 -4.71
C THR A 115 6.47 -11.65 -4.12
N PHE A 116 7.14 -10.88 -4.98
CA PHE A 116 8.14 -9.89 -4.54
C PHE A 116 7.55 -8.85 -3.60
N ILE A 117 6.37 -8.32 -3.95
CA ILE A 117 5.68 -7.28 -3.16
C ILE A 117 5.26 -7.84 -1.80
N THR A 118 4.70 -9.05 -1.75
CA THR A 118 4.28 -9.70 -0.51
C THR A 118 5.48 -9.97 0.39
N MET A 119 6.57 -10.52 -0.18
CA MET A 119 7.78 -10.81 0.58
C MET A 119 8.54 -9.57 1.04
N ALA A 120 8.35 -8.41 0.40
CA ALA A 120 8.97 -7.15 0.81
C ALA A 120 8.25 -6.45 1.97
N ALA A 121 7.00 -6.81 2.25
CA ALA A 121 6.19 -6.20 3.31
C ALA A 121 6.79 -6.39 4.71
N HIS A 122 6.47 -5.49 5.64
CA HIS A 122 6.82 -5.67 7.05
C HIS A 122 6.05 -6.85 7.67
N VAL A 123 4.77 -7.00 7.30
CA VAL A 123 3.97 -8.19 7.60
C VAL A 123 3.35 -8.69 6.29
N ALA A 124 3.57 -9.95 5.98
CA ALA A 124 2.94 -10.65 4.89
C ALA A 124 1.82 -11.55 5.43
N ALA A 125 0.60 -11.31 4.98
CA ALA A 125 -0.57 -12.07 5.39
C ALA A 125 -1.31 -12.62 4.16
N MET A 126 -1.96 -13.75 4.31
CA MET A 126 -2.77 -14.36 3.26
C MET A 126 -4.13 -14.78 3.81
N ALA A 127 -5.18 -14.66 2.99
CA ALA A 127 -6.46 -15.30 3.28
C ALA A 127 -6.40 -16.80 2.98
N PRO A 128 -7.21 -17.64 3.63
CA PRO A 128 -7.36 -19.04 3.25
C PRO A 128 -7.67 -19.20 1.77
N THR A 129 -7.21 -20.29 1.16
CA THR A 129 -7.41 -20.61 -0.28
C THR A 129 -6.79 -19.62 -1.26
N THR A 130 -5.82 -18.81 -0.83
CA THR A 130 -5.01 -17.96 -1.71
C THR A 130 -3.68 -18.65 -2.03
N THR A 131 -2.99 -18.12 -3.05
CA THR A 131 -1.71 -18.68 -3.50
C THR A 131 -0.66 -17.59 -3.68
N ILE A 132 0.62 -17.98 -3.51
CA ILE A 132 1.77 -17.12 -3.75
C ILE A 132 2.84 -17.88 -4.54
N GLY A 133 3.55 -17.22 -5.46
CA GLY A 133 4.65 -17.84 -6.20
C GLY A 133 4.59 -17.59 -7.70
N ALA A 134 5.10 -18.56 -8.48
CA ALA A 134 5.23 -18.49 -9.93
C ALA A 134 5.87 -17.17 -10.38
N ALA A 135 7.06 -16.86 -9.82
CA ALA A 135 7.72 -15.56 -9.97
C ALA A 135 8.76 -15.52 -11.10
N SER A 136 8.77 -16.53 -11.98
CA SER A 136 9.66 -16.61 -13.14
C SER A 136 9.45 -15.41 -14.08
N PRO A 137 10.52 -14.68 -14.45
CA PRO A 137 10.40 -13.57 -15.41
C PRO A 137 9.97 -14.09 -16.79
N VAL A 138 8.92 -13.51 -17.36
CA VAL A 138 8.47 -13.78 -18.71
C VAL A 138 8.67 -12.55 -19.59
N GLN A 139 9.17 -12.73 -20.82
CA GLN A 139 9.29 -11.61 -21.77
C GLN A 139 7.96 -11.37 -22.47
N MET A 140 7.53 -10.12 -22.44
CA MET A 140 6.39 -9.68 -23.24
C MET A 140 6.88 -9.33 -24.65
N GLY A 141 6.53 -10.16 -25.63
CA GLY A 141 6.83 -9.95 -27.05
C GLY A 141 7.43 -11.20 -27.69
N GLY A 142 6.82 -11.71 -28.76
CA GLY A 142 7.14 -12.98 -29.44
C GLY A 142 8.42 -12.98 -30.30
N GLY A 143 9.46 -12.22 -29.95
CA GLY A 143 10.75 -12.24 -30.64
C GLY A 143 11.67 -13.33 -30.08
N GLN A 144 12.58 -13.87 -30.88
CA GLN A 144 13.72 -14.65 -30.38
C GLN A 144 14.54 -13.74 -29.46
N SER A 145 14.36 -13.89 -28.15
CA SER A 145 15.14 -13.13 -27.20
C SER A 145 16.57 -13.66 -27.13
N ASP A 146 17.52 -12.75 -27.03
CA ASP A 146 18.90 -13.06 -26.72
C ASP A 146 18.95 -13.89 -25.42
N THR A 147 19.40 -15.13 -25.53
CA THR A 147 19.54 -16.08 -24.40
C THR A 147 20.40 -15.49 -23.27
N VAL A 148 21.34 -14.61 -23.58
CA VAL A 148 22.20 -13.92 -22.62
C VAL A 148 21.37 -12.89 -21.83
N MET A 149 20.50 -12.13 -22.49
CA MET A 149 19.64 -11.16 -21.82
C MET A 149 18.64 -11.86 -20.89
N GLN A 150 18.01 -12.93 -21.34
CA GLN A 150 17.12 -13.74 -20.49
C GLN A 150 17.84 -14.20 -19.22
N LYS A 151 19.03 -14.80 -19.38
CA LYS A 151 19.82 -15.25 -18.24
C LYS A 151 20.16 -14.13 -17.25
N LYS A 152 20.45 -12.92 -17.76
CA LYS A 152 20.71 -11.76 -16.90
C LYS A 152 19.46 -11.36 -16.10
N ILE A 153 18.29 -11.32 -16.73
CA ILE A 153 17.02 -11.00 -16.06
C ILE A 153 16.70 -12.05 -14.98
N PHE A 154 16.89 -13.33 -15.28
CA PHE A 154 16.70 -14.42 -14.32
C PHE A 154 17.61 -14.27 -13.11
N ASN A 155 18.92 -14.16 -13.34
CA ASN A 155 19.89 -14.03 -12.27
C ASN A 155 19.65 -12.77 -11.40
N TYR A 156 19.26 -11.67 -12.05
CA TYR A 156 18.87 -10.46 -11.34
C TYR A 156 17.64 -10.70 -10.45
N SER A 157 16.60 -11.34 -10.98
CA SER A 157 15.36 -11.61 -10.26
C SER A 157 15.59 -12.55 -9.07
N GLU A 158 16.40 -13.60 -9.24
CA GLU A 158 16.80 -14.49 -8.15
C GLU A 158 17.53 -13.73 -7.03
N SER A 159 18.57 -12.96 -7.38
CA SER A 159 19.33 -12.19 -6.38
C SER A 159 18.47 -11.12 -5.71
N PHE A 160 17.52 -10.54 -6.44
CA PHE A 160 16.62 -9.52 -5.91
C PHE A 160 15.65 -10.12 -4.89
N ILE A 161 15.00 -11.24 -5.20
CA ILE A 161 14.04 -11.87 -4.27
C ILE A 161 14.76 -12.48 -3.05
N GLU A 162 15.96 -13.04 -3.25
CA GLU A 162 16.81 -13.51 -2.16
C GLU A 162 17.15 -12.38 -1.18
N SER A 163 17.54 -11.21 -1.69
CA SER A 163 17.85 -10.04 -0.88
C SER A 163 16.64 -9.56 -0.09
N ILE A 164 15.44 -9.58 -0.68
CA ILE A 164 14.17 -9.24 -0.03
C ILE A 164 13.88 -10.23 1.09
N ALA A 165 13.95 -11.54 0.80
CA ALA A 165 13.67 -12.59 1.76
C ALA A 165 14.59 -12.49 2.98
N ASN A 166 15.89 -12.34 2.76
CA ASN A 166 16.89 -12.16 3.81
C ASN A 166 16.65 -10.88 4.64
N ARG A 167 16.26 -9.77 4.00
CA ARG A 167 15.95 -8.51 4.69
C ARG A 167 14.76 -8.62 5.63
N ARG A 168 13.82 -9.52 5.34
CA ARG A 168 12.58 -9.71 6.08
C ARG A 168 12.53 -11.02 6.89
N ASP A 169 13.67 -11.69 7.06
CA ASP A 169 13.81 -12.96 7.77
C ASP A 169 12.86 -14.05 7.25
N ARG A 170 12.61 -14.06 5.92
CA ARG A 170 11.77 -15.04 5.24
C ARG A 170 12.59 -16.11 4.53
N ASN A 171 11.91 -17.16 4.07
CA ASN A 171 12.55 -18.30 3.40
C ASN A 171 13.14 -17.89 2.04
N ALA A 172 14.45 -17.66 2.00
CA ALA A 172 15.18 -17.29 0.79
C ALA A 172 15.29 -18.46 -0.20
N GLU A 173 15.37 -19.71 0.26
CA GLU A 173 15.48 -20.90 -0.60
C GLU A 173 14.20 -21.06 -1.43
N TRP A 174 13.04 -21.01 -0.78
CA TRP A 174 11.77 -21.04 -1.48
C TRP A 174 11.60 -19.83 -2.41
N ALA A 175 12.00 -18.65 -1.98
CA ALA A 175 11.90 -17.45 -2.81
C ALA A 175 12.68 -17.57 -4.12
N ILE A 176 13.89 -18.16 -4.07
CA ILE A 176 14.70 -18.46 -5.25
C ILE A 176 13.99 -19.50 -6.14
N SER A 177 13.41 -20.57 -5.57
CA SER A 177 12.70 -21.61 -6.36
C SER A 177 11.44 -21.05 -7.02
N ALA A 178 10.73 -20.11 -6.37
CA ALA A 178 9.59 -19.41 -6.97
C ALA A 178 9.98 -18.63 -8.25
N VAL A 179 11.20 -18.12 -8.31
CA VAL A 179 11.75 -17.44 -9.51
C VAL A 179 12.31 -18.47 -10.49
N ARG A 180 13.13 -19.42 -10.03
CA ARG A 180 13.88 -20.34 -10.87
C ARG A 180 12.98 -21.40 -11.50
N ASP A 181 12.11 -22.01 -10.71
CA ASP A 181 11.33 -23.17 -11.07
C ASP A 181 9.84 -22.82 -11.28
N GLY A 182 9.44 -21.58 -10.97
CA GLY A 182 8.06 -21.14 -11.04
C GLY A 182 7.18 -21.77 -9.96
N GLU A 183 7.76 -22.10 -8.81
CA GLU A 183 7.04 -22.72 -7.70
C GLU A 183 5.92 -21.82 -7.19
N SER A 184 4.79 -22.43 -6.85
CA SER A 184 3.63 -21.75 -6.26
C SER A 184 3.04 -22.61 -5.17
N ILE A 185 2.70 -21.99 -4.05
CA ILE A 185 2.23 -22.65 -2.83
C ILE A 185 0.94 -22.01 -2.31
N THR A 186 0.21 -22.76 -1.50
CA THR A 186 -0.99 -22.30 -0.77
C THR A 186 -0.62 -21.39 0.40
N ALA A 187 -1.62 -20.75 0.99
CA ALA A 187 -1.44 -19.91 2.18
C ALA A 187 -0.89 -20.74 3.35
N GLU A 188 -1.37 -21.96 3.53
CA GLU A 188 -0.97 -22.87 4.59
C GLU A 188 0.51 -23.27 4.45
N GLU A 189 0.91 -23.70 3.26
CA GLU A 189 2.30 -24.02 2.94
C GLU A 189 3.22 -22.81 3.08
N ALA A 190 2.74 -21.62 2.67
CA ALA A 190 3.49 -20.38 2.78
C ALA A 190 3.76 -19.99 4.25
N LEU A 191 2.82 -20.26 5.15
CA LEU A 191 3.02 -20.07 6.58
C LEU A 191 3.99 -21.10 7.16
N GLU A 192 3.84 -22.37 6.82
CA GLU A 192 4.72 -23.47 7.29
C GLU A 192 6.17 -23.27 6.84
N LEU A 193 6.36 -22.77 5.61
CA LEU A 193 7.69 -22.52 5.03
C LEU A 193 8.28 -21.16 5.43
N ASN A 194 7.65 -20.39 6.29
CA ASN A 194 8.09 -19.03 6.65
C ASN A 194 8.24 -18.08 5.44
N VAL A 195 7.30 -18.18 4.49
CA VAL A 195 7.17 -17.24 3.37
C VAL A 195 6.30 -16.06 3.75
N ILE A 196 5.28 -16.31 4.59
CA ILE A 196 4.39 -15.30 5.17
C ILE A 196 4.39 -15.39 6.69
N ASP A 197 3.83 -14.37 7.34
CA ASP A 197 3.84 -14.24 8.81
C ASP A 197 2.56 -14.78 9.46
N LEU A 198 1.43 -14.77 8.75
CA LEU A 198 0.14 -15.22 9.29
C LEU A 198 -0.91 -15.47 8.20
N ILE A 199 -1.95 -16.21 8.58
CA ILE A 199 -3.18 -16.36 7.82
C ILE A 199 -4.29 -15.62 8.58
N ALA A 200 -5.17 -14.92 7.85
CA ALA A 200 -6.35 -14.26 8.39
C ALA A 200 -7.51 -14.40 7.40
N SER A 201 -8.68 -14.81 7.89
CA SER A 201 -9.85 -15.06 7.04
C SER A 201 -10.54 -13.78 6.56
N ASP A 202 -10.39 -12.71 7.33
CA ASP A 202 -10.94 -11.39 7.05
C ASP A 202 -10.07 -10.27 7.65
N ARG A 203 -10.52 -9.04 7.46
CA ARG A 203 -9.80 -7.82 7.91
C ARG A 203 -9.77 -7.69 9.43
N ASP A 204 -10.82 -8.12 10.12
CA ASP A 204 -10.92 -8.00 11.57
C ASP A 204 -9.96 -8.99 12.24
N GLU A 205 -9.89 -10.22 11.75
CA GLU A 205 -8.92 -11.22 12.18
C GLU A 205 -7.48 -10.76 11.86
N LEU A 206 -7.25 -10.15 10.69
CA LEU A 206 -5.96 -9.57 10.35
C LEU A 206 -5.53 -8.53 11.39
N LEU A 207 -6.39 -7.55 11.71
CA LEU A 207 -6.10 -6.51 12.68
C LEU A 207 -5.81 -7.06 14.08
N GLN A 208 -6.54 -8.11 14.50
CA GLN A 208 -6.31 -8.79 15.78
C GLN A 208 -4.97 -9.51 15.80
N ASN A 209 -4.60 -10.20 14.71
CA ASN A 209 -3.38 -11.02 14.63
C ASN A 209 -2.10 -10.17 14.51
N ILE A 210 -2.21 -8.93 14.03
CA ILE A 210 -1.05 -8.01 13.94
C ILE A 210 -0.94 -7.08 15.15
N ASP A 211 -1.98 -6.99 15.98
CA ASP A 211 -1.96 -6.15 17.19
C ASP A 211 -0.85 -6.59 18.15
N GLY A 212 -0.17 -5.63 18.74
CA GLY A 212 0.94 -5.90 19.63
C GLY A 212 2.24 -6.36 18.97
N ARG A 213 2.30 -6.55 17.65
CA ARG A 213 3.55 -6.89 16.95
C ARG A 213 4.52 -5.71 16.98
N MET A 214 5.78 -6.01 17.23
CA MET A 214 6.85 -5.01 17.19
C MET A 214 7.42 -4.93 15.76
N ILE A 215 7.36 -3.75 15.15
CA ILE A 215 7.92 -3.47 13.83
C ILE A 215 8.77 -2.21 13.94
N ASN A 216 10.04 -2.30 13.55
CA ASN A 216 11.01 -1.20 13.57
C ASN A 216 11.16 -0.50 14.94
N GLY A 217 10.89 -1.22 16.04
CA GLY A 217 10.99 -0.69 17.41
C GLY A 217 9.67 -0.16 17.99
N ASP A 218 8.65 -0.01 17.20
CA ASP A 218 7.32 0.42 17.63
C ASP A 218 6.34 -0.76 17.69
N THR A 219 5.42 -0.71 18.65
CA THR A 219 4.38 -1.72 18.82
C THR A 219 3.10 -1.28 18.09
N LEU A 220 2.63 -2.10 17.16
CA LEU A 220 1.37 -1.86 16.46
C LEU A 220 0.17 -1.87 17.41
N LYS A 221 -0.74 -0.92 17.21
CA LYS A 221 -2.02 -0.82 17.92
C LYS A 221 -3.14 -0.89 16.91
N THR A 222 -3.55 -2.09 16.57
CA THR A 222 -4.53 -2.33 15.51
C THR A 222 -5.83 -2.92 16.03
N ASN A 223 -5.87 -3.37 17.29
CA ASN A 223 -7.10 -3.86 17.89
C ASN A 223 -8.14 -2.73 17.98
N ASN A 224 -9.32 -2.96 17.40
CA ASN A 224 -10.39 -1.97 17.23
C ASN A 224 -9.98 -0.71 16.43
N ALA A 225 -8.95 -0.78 15.61
CA ALA A 225 -8.58 0.32 14.72
C ALA A 225 -9.68 0.59 13.70
N THR A 226 -9.86 1.87 13.38
CA THR A 226 -10.73 2.25 12.27
C THR A 226 -9.99 2.08 10.96
N ILE A 227 -10.52 1.28 10.04
CA ILE A 227 -9.97 1.15 8.69
C ILE A 227 -10.43 2.33 7.84
N LYS A 228 -9.47 3.11 7.34
CA LYS A 228 -9.70 4.18 6.39
C LYS A 228 -9.28 3.74 5.00
N GLU A 229 -10.23 3.52 4.13
CA GLU A 229 -9.94 3.15 2.74
C GLU A 229 -9.56 4.37 1.91
N VAL A 230 -8.49 4.24 1.12
CA VAL A 230 -8.06 5.23 0.13
C VAL A 230 -8.35 4.67 -1.26
N PRO A 231 -9.47 5.06 -1.88
CA PRO A 231 -9.83 4.55 -3.20
C PRO A 231 -8.91 5.11 -4.29
N THR A 232 -8.85 4.41 -5.43
CA THR A 232 -8.22 4.92 -6.64
C THR A 232 -8.91 6.19 -7.10
N ASN A 233 -8.14 7.21 -7.50
CA ASN A 233 -8.66 8.46 -8.04
C ASN A 233 -9.07 8.30 -9.53
N PHE A 234 -9.70 9.35 -10.09
CA PHE A 234 -10.16 9.32 -11.48
C PHE A 234 -9.01 9.12 -12.48
N ALA A 235 -7.87 9.79 -12.27
CA ALA A 235 -6.71 9.68 -13.15
C ALA A 235 -6.12 8.25 -13.12
N GLU A 236 -6.02 7.64 -11.95
CA GLU A 236 -5.55 6.26 -11.78
C GLU A 236 -6.50 5.27 -12.48
N LYS A 237 -7.82 5.45 -12.32
CA LYS A 237 -8.82 4.62 -13.01
C LYS A 237 -8.77 4.77 -14.52
N PHE A 238 -8.66 6.00 -15.00
CA PHE A 238 -8.60 6.31 -16.43
C PHE A 238 -7.34 5.76 -17.08
N LEU A 239 -6.17 6.01 -16.48
CA LEU A 239 -4.90 5.45 -16.95
C LEU A 239 -4.90 3.92 -16.91
N GLY A 240 -5.37 3.33 -15.82
CA GLY A 240 -5.50 1.88 -15.70
C GLY A 240 -6.43 1.27 -16.74
N PHE A 241 -7.49 1.98 -17.14
CA PHE A 241 -8.38 1.56 -18.22
C PHE A 241 -7.69 1.62 -19.58
N ILE A 242 -7.02 2.73 -19.90
CA ILE A 242 -6.31 2.90 -21.19
C ILE A 242 -5.17 1.87 -21.33
N MET A 243 -4.47 1.55 -20.24
CA MET A 243 -3.34 0.60 -20.27
C MET A 243 -3.77 -0.87 -20.36
N ARG A 244 -5.07 -1.19 -20.42
CA ARG A 244 -5.52 -2.55 -20.69
C ARG A 244 -5.14 -2.96 -22.12
N PRO A 245 -4.60 -4.18 -22.33
CA PRO A 245 -4.17 -4.64 -23.64
C PRO A 245 -5.26 -4.53 -24.71
N GLU A 246 -6.50 -4.81 -24.35
CA GLU A 246 -7.65 -4.75 -25.25
C GLU A 246 -7.94 -3.31 -25.69
N VAL A 247 -7.85 -2.36 -24.76
CA VAL A 247 -8.07 -0.93 -25.03
C VAL A 247 -6.93 -0.37 -25.87
N MET A 248 -5.69 -0.71 -25.52
CA MET A 248 -4.51 -0.32 -26.30
C MET A 248 -4.58 -0.84 -27.74
N LEU A 249 -5.03 -2.09 -27.94
CA LEU A 249 -5.24 -2.65 -29.28
C LEU A 249 -6.27 -1.84 -30.07
N ILE A 250 -7.43 -1.55 -29.45
CA ILE A 250 -8.50 -0.76 -30.10
C ILE A 250 -8.00 0.64 -30.45
N LEU A 251 -7.30 1.33 -29.52
CA LEU A 251 -6.73 2.66 -29.78
C LEU A 251 -5.70 2.62 -30.90
N THR A 252 -4.85 1.59 -30.94
CA THR A 252 -3.87 1.41 -32.02
C THR A 252 -4.57 1.21 -33.36
N MET A 253 -5.64 0.42 -33.43
CA MET A 253 -6.44 0.22 -34.63
C MET A 253 -7.09 1.53 -35.08
N ILE A 254 -7.65 2.31 -34.17
CA ILE A 254 -8.22 3.64 -34.48
C ILE A 254 -7.15 4.57 -35.06
N ALA A 255 -5.95 4.60 -34.43
CA ALA A 255 -4.84 5.41 -34.91
C ALA A 255 -4.41 5.01 -36.31
N ILE A 256 -4.22 3.70 -36.58
CA ILE A 256 -3.83 3.20 -37.91
C ILE A 256 -4.88 3.55 -38.96
N TYR A 257 -6.16 3.23 -38.71
CA TYR A 257 -7.24 3.54 -39.68
C TYR A 257 -7.49 5.04 -39.85
N GLY A 258 -7.27 5.84 -38.79
CA GLY A 258 -7.32 7.29 -38.86
C GLY A 258 -6.27 7.85 -39.83
N ILE A 259 -5.02 7.38 -39.73
CA ILE A 259 -3.92 7.77 -40.61
C ILE A 259 -4.19 7.32 -42.06
N ILE A 260 -4.65 6.08 -42.25
CA ILE A 260 -5.02 5.58 -43.59
C ILE A 260 -6.14 6.44 -44.22
N GLY A 261 -7.16 6.77 -43.42
CA GLY A 261 -8.26 7.63 -43.84
C GLY A 261 -7.81 9.02 -44.30
N GLU A 262 -6.89 9.64 -43.57
CA GLU A 262 -6.32 10.94 -43.93
C GLU A 262 -5.48 10.86 -45.21
N VAL A 263 -4.66 9.83 -45.37
CA VAL A 263 -3.83 9.63 -46.59
C VAL A 263 -4.70 9.37 -47.81
N THR A 264 -5.80 8.63 -47.67
CA THR A 264 -6.70 8.27 -48.76
C THR A 264 -7.70 9.39 -49.12
N ASN A 265 -8.04 10.28 -48.19
CA ASN A 265 -8.95 11.40 -48.37
C ASN A 265 -8.37 12.67 -47.71
N PRO A 266 -7.37 13.32 -48.33
CA PRO A 266 -6.71 14.48 -47.74
C PRO A 266 -7.72 15.62 -47.53
N GLY A 267 -7.78 16.15 -46.31
CA GLY A 267 -8.73 17.19 -45.89
C GLY A 267 -9.94 16.67 -45.09
N ALA A 268 -10.06 15.37 -44.83
CA ALA A 268 -11.00 14.82 -43.88
C ALA A 268 -10.46 14.98 -42.47
N ILE A 269 -10.70 16.13 -41.86
CA ILE A 269 -10.14 16.53 -40.52
C ILE A 269 -10.45 15.50 -39.41
N VAL A 270 -11.59 14.84 -39.45
CA VAL A 270 -12.05 13.93 -38.37
C VAL A 270 -11.21 12.66 -38.26
N PRO A 271 -10.84 11.93 -39.34
CA PRO A 271 -9.99 10.74 -39.21
C PRO A 271 -8.55 11.08 -38.75
N GLY A 272 -7.98 12.19 -39.20
CA GLY A 272 -6.62 12.61 -38.83
C GLY A 272 -6.53 12.98 -37.34
N VAL A 273 -7.50 13.70 -36.80
CA VAL A 273 -7.58 14.06 -35.36
C VAL A 273 -7.81 12.85 -34.49
N ALA A 274 -8.58 11.84 -34.93
CA ALA A 274 -8.80 10.62 -34.16
C ALA A 274 -7.58 9.68 -34.14
N GLY A 275 -6.65 9.84 -35.13
CA GLY A 275 -5.44 9.02 -35.24
C GLY A 275 -4.22 9.56 -34.47
N VAL A 276 -4.25 10.82 -34.00
CA VAL A 276 -3.20 11.48 -33.22
C VAL A 276 -3.58 11.47 -31.71
#